data_29426597c4dbd95b27fb31fbae4c845a
#
_entry.id   29426597c4dbd95b27fb31fbae4c845a
#
_cell.length_a   1.000
_cell.length_b   1.000
_cell.length_c   1.000
_cell.angle_alpha   90.00
_cell.angle_beta   90.00
_cell.angle_gamma   90.00
#
_symmetry.space_group_name_H-M   'P 1'
#
loop_
_entity.id
_entity.type
_entity.pdbx_description
1 polymer ?
#
loop_
_entity_poly.entity_id
_entity_poly.type
_entity_poly.pdbx_seq_one_letter_code
_entity_poly.pdbx_strand_id
1 'polypeptide(L)'
;MVAETGLKPNDSFVQGGLILRSGLKEDPPLDLIYPVETIILEQVPELHWKTKESATVQVKMYSQEGETVLDKEVGANKLRLSETEKLEPGHIYMWDVRVTEGSDKGLNEAASFLVASEKLSKQVIQHKPAQGASFSTRVLFGQFLEEQGLVQEAQKICRRRWEGPWRFCGNISFVDESYQMFLLRNIY
;
A
#
# COMPACT_ATOMS: atom_id res chain seq x y z
N MET A 1 31.42 48.39 -31.85
CA MET A 1 31.02 47.03 -32.26
C MET A 1 30.89 46.19 -31.01
N VAL A 2 29.69 45.94 -30.57
CA VAL A 2 29.38 45.08 -29.40
C VAL A 2 28.69 43.87 -29.97
N ALA A 3 29.29 42.69 -29.75
CA ALA A 3 28.74 41.42 -30.20
C ALA A 3 27.69 40.97 -29.20
N GLU A 4 26.42 40.90 -29.61
CA GLU A 4 25.33 40.24 -28.88
C GLU A 4 25.46 38.73 -29.02
N THR A 5 25.83 38.07 -27.94
CA THR A 5 25.72 36.62 -27.82
C THR A 5 24.30 36.28 -27.33
N GLY A 6 23.40 36.05 -28.30
CA GLY A 6 22.06 35.53 -28.03
C GLY A 6 22.11 34.08 -27.58
N LEU A 7 21.97 33.85 -26.27
CA LEU A 7 21.61 32.54 -25.68
C LEU A 7 20.15 32.29 -25.99
N LYS A 8 19.86 31.32 -26.87
CA LYS A 8 18.51 30.78 -27.06
C LYS A 8 18.16 29.92 -25.86
N PRO A 9 17.02 30.13 -25.19
CA PRO A 9 16.54 29.21 -24.17
C PRO A 9 16.14 27.91 -24.86
N ASN A 10 16.64 26.81 -24.30
CA ASN A 10 16.34 25.47 -24.76
C ASN A 10 14.97 25.05 -24.18
N ASP A 11 13.92 25.36 -24.94
CA ASP A 11 12.53 24.94 -24.62
C ASP A 11 12.33 23.47 -24.93
N SER A 12 12.98 22.58 -24.16
CA SER A 12 12.55 21.20 -24.06
C SER A 12 11.85 20.96 -22.72
N PHE A 13 10.75 21.68 -22.50
CA PHE A 13 9.76 21.33 -21.52
C PHE A 13 9.02 20.10 -22.08
N VAL A 14 9.46 18.91 -21.69
CA VAL A 14 8.68 17.69 -21.89
C VAL A 14 7.41 17.86 -21.04
N GLN A 15 6.34 18.33 -21.67
CA GLN A 15 5.00 18.21 -21.14
C GLN A 15 4.74 16.71 -20.92
N GLY A 16 4.90 16.27 -19.67
CA GLY A 16 4.38 15.00 -19.21
C GLY A 16 2.88 15.03 -19.45
N GLY A 17 2.44 14.48 -20.58
CA GLY A 17 1.03 14.38 -20.92
C GLY A 17 0.34 13.58 -19.81
N LEU A 18 -0.52 14.26 -19.05
CA LEU A 18 -1.55 13.64 -18.25
C LEU A 18 -2.42 12.85 -19.23
N ILE A 19 -2.14 11.56 -19.37
CA ILE A 19 -3.02 10.64 -20.07
C ILE A 19 -4.25 10.51 -19.16
N LEU A 20 -5.25 11.34 -19.41
CA LEU A 20 -6.61 11.11 -18.93
C LEU A 20 -7.08 9.79 -19.55
N ARG A 21 -6.88 8.70 -18.86
CA ARG A 21 -7.50 7.41 -19.17
C ARG A 21 -9.02 7.53 -18.91
N SER A 22 -9.71 8.21 -19.78
CA SER A 22 -11.16 8.09 -19.96
C SER A 22 -11.45 6.90 -20.86
N GLY A 23 -11.25 5.71 -20.37
CA GLY A 23 -11.64 4.44 -20.97
C GLY A 23 -12.03 3.51 -19.84
N LEU A 24 -12.96 2.63 -20.09
CA LEU A 24 -13.32 1.53 -19.17
C LEU A 24 -12.01 0.99 -18.58
N LYS A 25 -11.81 1.18 -17.26
CA LYS A 25 -10.62 0.64 -16.59
C LYS A 25 -10.75 -0.87 -16.66
N GLU A 26 -10.10 -1.47 -17.65
CA GLU A 26 -9.85 -2.91 -17.54
C GLU A 26 -9.05 -3.12 -16.25
N ASP A 27 -9.50 -4.05 -15.44
CA ASP A 27 -8.75 -4.45 -14.25
C ASP A 27 -7.33 -4.83 -14.69
N PRO A 28 -6.29 -4.34 -13.98
CA PRO A 28 -4.92 -4.71 -14.31
C PRO A 28 -4.78 -6.24 -14.24
N PRO A 29 -3.94 -6.83 -15.09
CA PRO A 29 -3.75 -8.28 -15.12
C PRO A 29 -3.13 -8.84 -13.83
N LEU A 30 -2.36 -8.03 -13.13
CA LEU A 30 -1.82 -8.28 -11.79
C LEU A 30 -2.07 -7.02 -10.96
N ASP A 31 -2.57 -7.17 -9.74
CA ASP A 31 -2.85 -6.07 -8.81
C ASP A 31 -2.54 -6.51 -7.39
N LEU A 32 -1.72 -5.74 -6.68
CA LEU A 32 -1.42 -5.96 -5.28
C LEU A 32 -2.51 -5.29 -4.42
N ILE A 33 -3.11 -6.06 -3.50
CA ILE A 33 -4.26 -5.61 -2.72
C ILE A 33 -3.85 -5.24 -1.29
N TYR A 34 -3.01 -6.09 -0.64
CA TYR A 34 -2.65 -5.91 0.76
C TYR A 34 -1.35 -6.65 1.11
N PRO A 35 -0.47 -6.00 1.90
CA PRO A 35 -0.43 -4.59 2.27
C PRO A 35 0.22 -3.75 1.15
N VAL A 36 -0.34 -2.58 0.83
CA VAL A 36 0.17 -1.67 -0.20
C VAL A 36 0.25 -0.27 0.36
N GLU A 37 1.46 0.32 0.35
CA GLU A 37 1.74 1.71 0.77
C GLU A 37 1.03 2.11 2.08
N THR A 38 1.13 1.26 3.10
CA THR A 38 0.39 1.41 4.35
C THR A 38 1.22 1.01 5.56
N ILE A 39 0.76 1.38 6.75
CA ILE A 39 1.24 0.82 8.01
C ILE A 39 0.33 -0.34 8.40
N ILE A 40 0.92 -1.46 8.82
CA ILE A 40 0.19 -2.64 9.32
C ILE A 40 0.52 -2.90 10.79
N LEU A 41 -0.42 -3.48 11.52
CA LEU A 41 -0.21 -3.87 12.93
C LEU A 41 0.32 -5.29 13.08
N GLU A 42 0.04 -6.13 12.10
CA GLU A 42 0.35 -7.55 12.13
C GLU A 42 1.82 -7.79 11.78
N GLN A 43 2.53 -8.58 12.59
CA GLN A 43 3.91 -9.02 12.32
C GLN A 43 3.95 -10.27 11.44
N VAL A 44 2.83 -10.96 11.28
CA VAL A 44 2.62 -12.13 10.42
C VAL A 44 1.45 -11.85 9.49
N PRO A 45 1.61 -10.92 8.52
CA PRO A 45 0.52 -10.54 7.63
C PRO A 45 0.18 -11.64 6.62
N GLU A 46 -1.04 -11.58 6.11
CA GLU A 46 -1.45 -12.32 4.93
C GLU A 46 -1.36 -11.39 3.72
N LEU A 47 -0.45 -11.68 2.78
CA LEU A 47 -0.28 -10.94 1.53
C LEU A 47 -1.41 -11.31 0.57
N HIS A 48 -2.02 -10.33 -0.09
CA HIS A 48 -3.11 -10.50 -1.03
C HIS A 48 -2.82 -9.81 -2.36
N TRP A 49 -3.09 -10.50 -3.45
CA TRP A 49 -3.01 -9.96 -4.80
C TRP A 49 -4.15 -10.53 -5.65
N LYS A 50 -4.33 -10.01 -6.84
CA LYS A 50 -5.31 -10.45 -7.82
C LYS A 50 -4.60 -10.68 -9.15
N THR A 51 -4.86 -11.82 -9.77
CA THR A 51 -4.50 -12.13 -11.15
C THR A 51 -5.77 -12.34 -11.97
N LYS A 52 -5.74 -12.07 -13.28
CA LYS A 52 -6.90 -12.30 -14.17
C LYS A 52 -7.30 -13.76 -14.25
N GLU A 53 -6.32 -14.63 -14.28
CA GLU A 53 -6.48 -16.09 -14.39
C GLU A 53 -5.75 -16.77 -13.24
N SER A 54 -6.02 -18.06 -13.04
CA SER A 54 -5.23 -18.90 -12.14
C SER A 54 -3.79 -18.97 -12.68
N ALA A 55 -2.87 -18.36 -11.98
CA ALA A 55 -1.47 -18.27 -12.34
C ALA A 55 -0.60 -18.76 -11.18
N THR A 56 0.54 -19.35 -11.53
CA THR A 56 1.60 -19.57 -10.54
C THR A 56 2.42 -18.29 -10.43
N VAL A 57 2.66 -17.84 -9.23
CA VAL A 57 3.40 -16.62 -8.96
C VAL A 57 4.54 -16.88 -7.98
N GLN A 58 5.66 -16.22 -8.19
CA GLN A 58 6.72 -16.10 -7.20
C GLN A 58 6.48 -14.85 -6.37
N VAL A 59 6.45 -15.00 -5.05
CA VAL A 59 6.30 -13.91 -4.09
C VAL A 59 7.62 -13.75 -3.35
N LYS A 60 8.21 -12.56 -3.41
CA LYS A 60 9.42 -12.21 -2.67
C LYS A 60 9.15 -11.06 -1.73
N MET A 61 9.85 -11.05 -0.61
CA MET A 61 9.86 -9.94 0.33
C MET A 61 11.28 -9.64 0.79
N TYR A 62 11.55 -8.36 0.93
CA TYR A 62 12.87 -7.85 1.31
C TYR A 62 12.73 -6.91 2.50
N SER A 63 13.72 -6.96 3.38
CA SER A 63 13.88 -5.96 4.43
C SER A 63 14.37 -4.64 3.84
N GLN A 64 14.37 -3.59 4.65
CA GLN A 64 14.92 -2.28 4.27
C GLN A 64 16.41 -2.35 3.91
N GLU A 65 17.14 -3.30 4.48
CA GLU A 65 18.56 -3.56 4.21
C GLU A 65 18.79 -4.36 2.92
N GLY A 66 17.71 -4.81 2.27
CA GLY A 66 17.76 -5.60 1.04
C GLY A 66 17.91 -7.10 1.27
N GLU A 67 17.79 -7.56 2.51
CA GLU A 67 17.81 -8.98 2.82
C GLU A 67 16.49 -9.66 2.41
N THR A 68 16.59 -10.85 1.81
CA THR A 68 15.40 -11.62 1.44
C THR A 68 14.79 -12.27 2.67
N VAL A 69 13.59 -11.83 3.03
CA VAL A 69 12.79 -12.36 4.15
C VAL A 69 11.91 -13.53 3.70
N LEU A 70 11.44 -13.48 2.46
CA LEU A 70 10.54 -14.46 1.86
C LEU A 70 10.88 -14.66 0.40
N ASP A 71 10.86 -15.93 -0.07
CA ASP A 71 10.90 -16.30 -1.49
C ASP A 71 10.10 -17.60 -1.64
N LYS A 72 8.87 -17.49 -2.15
CA LYS A 72 7.95 -18.64 -2.31
C LYS A 72 7.24 -18.60 -3.63
N GLU A 73 7.01 -19.77 -4.20
CA GLU A 73 6.16 -19.95 -5.36
C GLU A 73 4.78 -20.49 -4.91
N VAL A 74 3.71 -19.86 -5.38
CA VAL A 74 2.32 -20.16 -4.96
C VAL A 74 1.36 -20.07 -6.14
N GLY A 75 0.39 -20.99 -6.17
CA GLY A 75 -0.72 -21.01 -7.14
C GLY A 75 -2.01 -20.38 -6.59
N ALA A 76 -1.93 -19.55 -5.55
CA ALA A 76 -3.08 -18.92 -4.92
C ALA A 76 -2.94 -17.38 -5.00
N ASN A 77 -4.01 -16.66 -4.72
CA ASN A 77 -4.04 -15.19 -4.71
C ASN A 77 -3.77 -14.58 -3.32
N LYS A 78 -3.22 -15.38 -2.42
CA LYS A 78 -2.85 -14.97 -1.07
C LYS A 78 -1.77 -15.86 -0.49
N LEU A 79 -0.95 -15.28 0.40
CA LEU A 79 0.10 -15.97 1.14
C LEU A 79 0.19 -15.41 2.54
N ARG A 80 -0.02 -16.25 3.54
CA ARG A 80 0.21 -15.90 4.93
C ARG A 80 1.65 -16.23 5.31
N LEU A 81 2.34 -15.30 5.94
CA LEU A 81 3.65 -15.54 6.52
C LEU A 81 3.53 -16.58 7.65
N SER A 82 4.60 -17.32 7.88
CA SER A 82 4.72 -18.21 9.04
C SER A 82 5.28 -17.46 10.25
N GLU A 83 5.16 -18.05 11.44
CA GLU A 83 5.76 -17.48 12.66
C GLU A 83 7.30 -17.39 12.59
N THR A 84 7.95 -18.19 11.75
CA THR A 84 9.39 -18.13 11.49
C THR A 84 9.79 -16.97 10.57
N GLU A 85 8.82 -16.41 9.84
CA GLU A 85 8.97 -15.27 8.94
C GLU A 85 8.39 -13.98 9.56
N LYS A 86 8.31 -13.97 10.88
CA LYS A 86 7.75 -12.85 11.64
C LYS A 86 8.56 -11.58 11.42
N LEU A 87 7.84 -10.52 11.05
CA LEU A 87 8.39 -9.21 10.74
C LEU A 87 8.70 -8.40 12.01
N GLU A 88 9.71 -7.57 11.95
CA GLU A 88 10.11 -6.70 13.06
C GLU A 88 9.30 -5.41 13.11
N PRO A 89 8.85 -4.98 14.30
CA PRO A 89 8.15 -3.70 14.46
C PRO A 89 9.03 -2.51 14.11
N GLY A 90 8.44 -1.53 13.41
CA GLY A 90 9.13 -0.30 13.02
C GLY A 90 9.99 -0.42 11.76
N HIS A 91 9.99 -1.57 11.08
CA HIS A 91 10.76 -1.79 9.86
C HIS A 91 9.89 -1.69 8.60
N ILE A 92 10.49 -1.18 7.53
CA ILE A 92 9.88 -1.14 6.21
C ILE A 92 10.23 -2.43 5.48
N TYR A 93 9.24 -2.98 4.80
CA TYR A 93 9.38 -4.14 3.93
C TYR A 93 8.88 -3.81 2.54
N MET A 94 9.57 -4.36 1.55
CA MET A 94 9.15 -4.32 0.16
C MET A 94 8.84 -5.75 -0.29
N TRP A 95 7.75 -5.95 -1.00
CA TRP A 95 7.39 -7.24 -1.56
C TRP A 95 6.97 -7.11 -3.00
N ASP A 96 7.24 -8.14 -3.77
CA ASP A 96 6.86 -8.23 -5.16
C ASP A 96 6.18 -9.57 -5.47
N VAL A 97 5.34 -9.54 -6.48
CA VAL A 97 4.68 -10.71 -7.05
C VAL A 97 5.02 -10.77 -8.52
N ARG A 98 5.61 -11.88 -8.95
CA ARG A 98 5.97 -12.13 -10.33
C ARG A 98 5.22 -13.35 -10.86
N VAL A 99 4.51 -13.20 -11.97
CA VAL A 99 3.84 -14.32 -12.64
C VAL A 99 4.89 -15.21 -13.31
N THR A 100 4.99 -16.47 -12.87
CA THR A 100 5.96 -17.46 -13.40
C THR A 100 5.34 -18.35 -14.45
N GLU A 101 4.01 -18.61 -14.37
CA GLU A 101 3.27 -19.45 -15.32
C GLU A 101 1.91 -18.83 -15.65
N GLY A 102 1.41 -19.11 -16.85
CA GLY A 102 0.12 -18.60 -17.32
C GLY A 102 0.24 -17.62 -18.49
N SER A 103 -0.89 -17.05 -18.92
CA SER A 103 -0.97 -16.08 -20.03
C SER A 103 -0.18 -14.80 -19.76
N ASP A 104 -0.11 -14.41 -18.53
CA ASP A 104 0.48 -13.15 -18.06
C ASP A 104 1.92 -13.34 -17.53
N LYS A 105 2.59 -14.42 -17.95
CA LYS A 105 3.97 -14.73 -17.53
C LYS A 105 4.92 -13.55 -17.75
N GLY A 106 5.67 -13.22 -16.71
CA GLY A 106 6.66 -12.15 -16.71
C GLY A 106 6.13 -10.82 -16.16
N LEU A 107 4.82 -10.70 -15.93
CA LEU A 107 4.30 -9.54 -15.17
C LEU A 107 4.87 -9.54 -13.75
N ASN A 108 5.18 -8.34 -13.28
CA ASN A 108 5.72 -8.12 -11.93
C ASN A 108 5.15 -6.82 -11.38
N GLU A 109 4.67 -6.87 -10.14
CA GLU A 109 4.23 -5.72 -9.38
C GLU A 109 4.89 -5.75 -8.01
N ALA A 110 5.20 -4.57 -7.48
CA ALA A 110 5.87 -4.41 -6.19
C ALA A 110 5.18 -3.33 -5.35
N ALA A 111 5.20 -3.53 -4.04
CA ALA A 111 4.69 -2.57 -3.07
C ALA A 111 5.54 -2.56 -1.82
N SER A 112 5.45 -1.48 -1.05
CA SER A 112 6.09 -1.34 0.25
C SER A 112 5.05 -1.19 1.36
N PHE A 113 5.45 -1.52 2.57
CA PHE A 113 4.66 -1.27 3.78
C PHE A 113 5.57 -1.16 5.00
N LEU A 114 5.04 -0.54 6.05
CA LEU A 114 5.71 -0.40 7.34
C LEU A 114 5.01 -1.27 8.38
N VAL A 115 5.74 -2.04 9.15
CA VAL A 115 5.20 -2.68 10.37
C VAL A 115 5.15 -1.65 11.49
N ALA A 116 3.99 -1.46 12.11
CA ALA A 116 3.80 -0.50 13.19
C ALA A 116 4.83 -0.71 14.32
N SER A 117 5.40 0.37 14.82
CA SER A 117 6.26 0.29 16.00
C SER A 117 5.48 -0.22 17.21
N GLU A 118 6.18 -0.78 18.19
CA GLU A 118 5.54 -1.22 19.45
C GLU A 118 4.76 -0.09 20.14
N LYS A 119 5.29 1.14 20.08
CA LYS A 119 4.62 2.31 20.65
C LYS A 119 3.28 2.55 19.99
N LEU A 120 3.25 2.56 18.64
CA LEU A 120 2.02 2.76 17.87
C LEU A 120 1.03 1.61 18.11
N SER A 121 1.50 0.36 18.10
CA SER A 121 0.66 -0.80 18.38
C SER A 121 0.00 -0.73 19.76
N LYS A 122 0.74 -0.32 20.80
CA LYS A 122 0.19 -0.09 22.14
C LYS A 122 -0.86 1.02 22.15
N GLN A 123 -0.62 2.14 21.46
CA GLN A 123 -1.59 3.23 21.34
C GLN A 123 -2.89 2.77 20.67
N VAL A 124 -2.78 2.02 19.57
CA VAL A 124 -3.96 1.47 18.85
C VAL A 124 -4.77 0.55 19.76
N ILE A 125 -4.12 -0.33 20.51
CA ILE A 125 -4.78 -1.23 21.46
C ILE A 125 -5.52 -0.44 22.54
N GLN A 126 -4.91 0.60 23.10
CA GLN A 126 -5.52 1.44 24.13
C GLN A 126 -6.75 2.21 23.66
N HIS A 127 -6.76 2.64 22.40
CA HIS A 127 -7.89 3.39 21.80
C HIS A 127 -8.94 2.50 21.14
N LYS A 128 -8.67 1.19 21.06
CA LYS A 128 -9.58 0.25 20.40
C LYS A 128 -10.94 0.20 21.13
N PRO A 129 -12.05 0.50 20.42
CA PRO A 129 -13.36 0.46 21.02
C PRO A 129 -13.76 -0.94 21.49
N ALA A 130 -14.52 -1.00 22.56
CA ALA A 130 -15.10 -2.26 23.04
C ALA A 130 -16.01 -2.89 21.97
N GLN A 131 -16.17 -4.22 22.04
CA GLN A 131 -17.12 -4.90 21.18
C GLN A 131 -18.54 -4.37 21.45
N GLY A 132 -19.23 -3.93 20.40
CA GLY A 132 -20.56 -3.30 20.54
C GLY A 132 -20.58 -1.79 20.73
N ALA A 133 -19.40 -1.14 20.70
CA ALA A 133 -19.31 0.32 20.76
C ALA A 133 -20.19 0.99 19.69
N SER A 134 -20.65 2.21 20.00
CA SER A 134 -21.52 3.00 19.12
C SER A 134 -20.86 3.22 17.74
N PHE A 135 -21.69 3.51 16.73
CA PHE A 135 -21.20 3.85 15.38
C PHE A 135 -20.23 5.03 15.44
N SER A 136 -20.59 6.09 16.16
CA SER A 136 -19.76 7.28 16.31
C SER A 136 -18.38 6.95 16.88
N THR A 137 -18.32 6.13 17.93
CA THR A 137 -17.06 5.71 18.55
C THR A 137 -16.17 4.95 17.55
N ARG A 138 -16.77 4.10 16.71
CA ARG A 138 -16.02 3.37 15.68
C ARG A 138 -15.53 4.26 14.56
N VAL A 139 -16.32 5.27 14.16
CA VAL A 139 -15.90 6.26 13.14
C VAL A 139 -14.71 7.08 13.67
N LEU A 140 -14.79 7.57 14.92
CA LEU A 140 -13.67 8.28 15.53
C LEU A 140 -12.40 7.41 15.63
N PHE A 141 -12.55 6.12 15.91
CA PHE A 141 -11.42 5.21 15.93
C PHE A 141 -10.88 4.96 14.51
N GLY A 142 -11.74 4.86 13.49
CA GLY A 142 -11.32 4.79 12.09
C GLY A 142 -10.52 6.03 11.69
N GLN A 143 -10.99 7.22 12.03
CA GLN A 143 -10.27 8.47 11.79
C GLN A 143 -8.92 8.50 12.52
N PHE A 144 -8.87 8.09 13.78
CA PHE A 144 -7.60 7.96 14.51
C PHE A 144 -6.62 7.03 13.78
N LEU A 145 -7.08 5.88 13.26
CA LEU A 145 -6.22 4.97 12.51
C LEU A 145 -5.71 5.60 11.20
N GLU A 146 -6.55 6.34 10.47
CA GLU A 146 -6.15 7.07 9.27
C GLU A 146 -5.08 8.12 9.59
N GLU A 147 -5.26 8.90 10.65
CA GLU A 147 -4.29 9.90 11.13
C GLU A 147 -2.93 9.27 11.51
N GLN A 148 -2.94 8.00 11.92
CA GLN A 148 -1.73 7.23 12.22
C GLN A 148 -1.15 6.50 11.00
N GLY A 149 -1.71 6.68 9.80
CA GLY A 149 -1.26 6.00 8.58
C GLY A 149 -1.73 4.54 8.43
N LEU A 150 -2.58 4.06 9.33
CA LEU A 150 -3.17 2.72 9.32
C LEU A 150 -4.42 2.68 8.42
N VAL A 151 -4.27 3.18 7.18
CA VAL A 151 -5.41 3.42 6.27
C VAL A 151 -6.20 2.15 5.97
N GLN A 152 -5.52 1.05 5.70
CA GLN A 152 -6.19 -0.21 5.38
C GLN A 152 -6.88 -0.83 6.61
N GLU A 153 -6.34 -0.62 7.81
CA GLU A 153 -7.00 -1.01 9.05
C GLU A 153 -8.26 -0.17 9.32
N ALA A 154 -8.19 1.13 9.08
CA ALA A 154 -9.34 2.02 9.15
C ALA A 154 -10.46 1.59 8.20
N GLN A 155 -10.13 1.24 6.97
CA GLN A 155 -11.09 0.74 5.98
C GLN A 155 -11.78 -0.56 6.43
N LYS A 156 -11.07 -1.48 7.09
CA LYS A 156 -11.68 -2.72 7.64
C LYS A 156 -12.78 -2.40 8.65
N ILE A 157 -12.62 -1.34 9.44
CA ILE A 157 -13.63 -0.91 10.43
C ILE A 157 -14.86 -0.33 9.75
N CYS A 158 -14.65 0.48 8.72
CA CYS A 158 -15.73 1.09 7.95
C CYS A 158 -16.51 0.04 7.12
N ARG A 159 -15.84 -0.92 6.48
CA ARG A 159 -16.48 -1.92 5.60
C ARG A 159 -17.36 -2.93 6.33
N ARG A 160 -17.07 -3.29 7.57
CA ARG A 160 -17.76 -4.39 8.30
C ARG A 160 -19.26 -4.22 8.55
N ARG A 161 -19.90 -3.09 8.18
CA ARG A 161 -21.35 -2.89 8.42
C ARG A 161 -22.06 -1.96 7.43
N TRP A 162 -21.58 -1.79 6.21
CA TRP A 162 -22.31 -0.97 5.26
C TRP A 162 -22.83 -1.78 4.06
N GLU A 163 -23.92 -2.50 4.27
CA GLU A 163 -24.82 -2.99 3.22
C GLU A 163 -25.93 -1.98 2.89
N GLY A 164 -25.76 -0.70 3.24
CA GLY A 164 -26.73 0.38 3.00
C GLY A 164 -26.30 1.35 1.88
N PRO A 165 -27.23 2.16 1.31
CA PRO A 165 -27.01 2.95 0.09
C PRO A 165 -26.11 4.18 0.24
N TRP A 166 -25.44 4.40 1.34
CA TRP A 166 -24.59 5.57 1.57
C TRP A 166 -23.10 5.22 1.43
N ARG A 167 -22.55 5.53 0.25
CA ARG A 167 -21.10 5.45 -0.02
C ARG A 167 -20.40 6.66 0.63
N PHE A 168 -20.07 6.60 1.90
CA PHE A 168 -19.37 7.66 2.61
C PHE A 168 -17.99 7.22 3.15
N CYS A 169 -17.27 6.34 2.47
CA CYS A 169 -15.83 6.09 2.66
C CYS A 169 -15.23 5.77 1.29
N GLY A 170 -15.34 6.67 0.37
CA GLY A 170 -14.77 6.51 -0.95
C GLY A 170 -14.66 7.85 -1.62
N ASN A 171 -13.47 8.39 -1.63
CA ASN A 171 -12.95 9.59 -2.27
C ASN A 171 -12.66 10.76 -1.32
N ILE A 172 -11.81 10.55 -0.35
CA ILE A 172 -10.87 11.60 0.01
C ILE A 172 -9.57 11.21 -0.66
N SER A 173 -9.45 11.62 -1.93
CA SER A 173 -8.16 11.76 -2.60
C SER A 173 -7.45 12.96 -1.97
N PHE A 174 -7.01 12.80 -0.75
CA PHE A 174 -5.98 13.61 -0.16
C PHE A 174 -4.68 12.82 -0.28
N VAL A 175 -4.19 12.69 -1.52
CA VAL A 175 -2.76 12.56 -1.72
C VAL A 175 -2.21 13.96 -1.52
N ASP A 176 -2.17 14.40 -0.29
CA ASP A 176 -1.42 15.59 0.09
C ASP A 176 0.07 15.23 0.00
N GLU A 177 0.83 16.05 -0.73
CA GLU A 177 2.29 15.94 -0.89
C GLU A 177 3.04 15.89 0.46
N SER A 178 2.38 16.24 1.56
CA SER A 178 2.87 16.09 2.93
C SER A 178 3.14 14.64 3.35
N TYR A 179 2.50 13.64 2.74
CA TYR A 179 2.69 12.23 3.07
C TYR A 179 4.02 11.68 2.56
N GLN A 180 4.47 12.13 1.39
CA GLN A 180 5.81 11.80 0.89
C GLN A 180 6.92 12.40 1.75
N MET A 181 6.70 13.59 2.32
CA MET A 181 7.65 14.24 3.21
C MET A 181 7.73 13.58 4.59
N PHE A 182 6.67 12.92 5.04
CA PHE A 182 6.66 12.23 6.33
C PHE A 182 7.47 10.93 6.29
N LEU A 183 7.38 10.17 5.20
CA LEU A 183 8.21 8.97 5.00
C LEU A 183 9.70 9.33 4.84
N LEU A 184 10.02 10.46 4.19
CA LEU A 184 11.40 10.91 4.01
C LEU A 184 12.02 11.56 5.27
N ARG A 185 11.22 12.04 6.23
CA ARG A 185 11.72 12.67 7.46
C ARG A 185 12.08 11.68 8.57
N ASN A 186 11.65 10.43 8.50
CA ASN A 186 11.96 9.41 9.50
C ASN A 186 13.06 8.44 9.06
N ILE A 187 13.76 8.73 7.96
CA ILE A 187 14.88 7.93 7.42
C ILE A 187 16.26 8.59 7.75
N TYR A 188 16.28 9.71 8.49
CA TYR A 188 17.54 10.34 8.97
C TYR A 188 17.55 10.50 10.47
#